data_fc25fcc61113995378e29177a4ba08d0
#
_entry.id   fc25fcc61113995378e29177a4ba08d0
#
_cell.length_a   1.000
_cell.length_b   1.000
_cell.length_c   1.000
_cell.angle_alpha   90.00
_cell.angle_beta   90.00
_cell.angle_gamma   90.00
#
_symmetry.space_group_name_H-M   'P 1'
#
loop_
_entity.id
_entity.type
_entity.pdbx_description
1 polymer ?
#
loop_
_entity_poly.entity_id
_entity_poly.type
_entity_poly.pdbx_seq_one_letter_code
_entity_poly.pdbx_strand_id
1 'polypeptide(L)'
;MAFPHHLLSQSTWRSLGLGTACLVLGLGTWPMIAPFSAAQSLGIVGLTTDEGKAMTIRGMQFLGIRDVAVAASLLWLHREKDQKAMGVILTAWTLVCVTDTWIAAQGPRGFDGGAVELCGGAVAMAFVGIGLAQG
;
A
#
# COMPACT_ATOMS: atom_id res chain seq x y z
N MET A 1 -18.25 14.03 16.35
CA MET A 1 -17.20 13.54 15.42
C MET A 1 -16.14 12.82 16.24
N ALA A 2 -15.73 11.63 15.81
CA ALA A 2 -14.76 10.82 16.55
C ALA A 2 -13.31 11.15 16.09
N PHE A 3 -12.32 10.80 16.93
CA PHE A 3 -10.92 10.88 16.56
C PHE A 3 -10.61 9.84 15.47
N PRO A 4 -9.86 10.14 14.37
CA PRO A 4 -9.15 11.40 14.08
C PRO A 4 -9.93 12.39 13.18
N HIS A 5 -11.16 12.09 12.78
CA HIS A 5 -11.88 12.86 11.76
C HIS A 5 -11.98 14.37 12.07
N HIS A 6 -12.14 14.73 13.36
CA HIS A 6 -12.26 16.12 13.79
C HIS A 6 -10.97 16.96 13.64
N LEU A 7 -9.81 16.31 13.39
CA LEU A 7 -8.51 16.99 13.29
C LEU A 7 -8.35 17.78 11.98
N LEU A 8 -9.03 17.37 10.92
CA LEU A 8 -8.85 17.93 9.60
C LEU A 8 -10.20 18.26 8.94
N SER A 9 -10.18 19.20 7.98
CA SER A 9 -11.37 19.51 7.19
C SER A 9 -11.74 18.34 6.26
N GLN A 10 -13.02 18.27 5.89
CA GLN A 10 -13.50 17.25 4.95
C GLN A 10 -12.78 17.29 3.60
N SER A 11 -12.44 18.50 3.12
CA SER A 11 -11.67 18.65 1.89
C SER A 11 -10.25 18.10 2.03
N THR A 12 -9.63 18.28 3.19
CA THR A 12 -8.29 17.72 3.47
C THR A 12 -8.34 16.19 3.50
N TRP A 13 -9.34 15.60 4.13
CA TRP A 13 -9.52 14.15 4.13
C TRP A 13 -9.70 13.58 2.72
N ARG A 14 -10.48 14.25 1.87
CA ARG A 14 -10.63 13.87 0.46
C ARG A 14 -9.32 13.93 -0.31
N SER A 15 -8.52 14.97 -0.09
CA SER A 15 -7.21 15.12 -0.74
C SER A 15 -6.23 14.05 -0.27
N LEU A 16 -6.21 13.74 1.03
CA LEU A 16 -5.40 12.65 1.59
C LEU A 16 -5.80 11.29 1.00
N GLY A 17 -7.10 11.01 0.90
CA GLY A 17 -7.60 9.78 0.27
C GLY A 17 -7.18 9.66 -1.19
N LEU A 18 -7.27 10.74 -1.97
CA LEU A 18 -6.82 10.77 -3.36
C LEU A 18 -5.31 10.58 -3.45
N GLY A 19 -4.54 11.30 -2.62
CA GLY A 19 -3.08 11.15 -2.57
C GLY A 19 -2.65 9.72 -2.23
N THR A 20 -3.33 9.10 -1.27
CA THR A 20 -3.09 7.70 -0.91
C THR A 20 -3.41 6.75 -2.07
N ALA A 21 -4.52 6.96 -2.78
CA ALA A 21 -4.88 6.16 -3.95
C ALA A 21 -3.83 6.26 -5.07
N CYS A 22 -3.33 7.47 -5.34
CA CYS A 22 -2.27 7.69 -6.32
C CYS A 22 -0.93 7.05 -5.89
N LEU A 23 -0.59 7.10 -4.61
CA LEU A 23 0.59 6.44 -4.04
C LEU A 23 0.52 4.93 -4.20
N VAL A 24 -0.61 4.31 -3.82
CA VAL A 24 -0.83 2.86 -3.98
C VAL A 24 -0.78 2.46 -5.45
N LEU A 25 -1.32 3.29 -6.36
CA LEU A 25 -1.22 3.05 -7.79
C LEU A 25 0.23 3.05 -8.27
N GLY A 26 1.03 4.01 -7.84
CA GLY A 26 2.46 4.10 -8.18
C GLY A 26 3.25 2.89 -7.65
N LEU A 27 3.02 2.53 -6.39
CA LEU A 27 3.66 1.37 -5.75
C LEU A 27 3.24 0.05 -6.40
N GLY A 28 1.99 -0.07 -6.86
CA GLY A 28 1.51 -1.25 -7.56
C GLY A 28 2.02 -1.36 -9.00
N THR A 29 2.16 -0.26 -9.72
CA THR A 29 2.67 -0.27 -11.10
C THR A 29 4.17 -0.52 -11.17
N TRP A 30 4.93 -0.09 -10.17
CA TRP A 30 6.38 -0.29 -10.13
C TRP A 30 6.80 -1.76 -10.23
N PRO A 31 6.31 -2.69 -9.37
CA PRO A 31 6.68 -4.11 -9.49
C PRO A 31 6.18 -4.79 -10.77
N MET A 32 5.18 -4.23 -11.42
CA MET A 32 4.72 -4.73 -12.72
C MET A 32 5.68 -4.35 -13.87
N ILE A 33 6.27 -3.15 -13.81
CA ILE A 33 7.17 -2.63 -14.86
C ILE A 33 8.62 -3.03 -14.59
N ALA A 34 9.06 -2.97 -13.33
CA ALA A 34 10.43 -3.22 -12.92
C ALA A 34 10.50 -4.20 -11.73
N PRO A 35 10.11 -5.47 -11.95
CA PRO A 35 9.95 -6.46 -10.86
C PRO A 35 11.24 -6.72 -10.08
N PHE A 36 12.40 -6.72 -10.73
CA PHE A 36 13.67 -6.93 -10.04
C PHE A 36 14.05 -5.75 -9.15
N SER A 37 13.86 -4.52 -9.61
CA SER A 37 14.11 -3.33 -8.81
C SER A 37 13.20 -3.30 -7.59
N ALA A 38 11.92 -3.61 -7.77
CA ALA A 38 10.97 -3.71 -6.67
C ALA A 38 11.33 -4.84 -5.69
N ALA A 39 11.76 -6.01 -6.17
CA ALA A 39 12.21 -7.12 -5.33
C ALA A 39 13.44 -6.73 -4.50
N GLN A 40 14.41 -6.03 -5.10
CA GLN A 40 15.60 -5.57 -4.39
C GLN A 40 15.28 -4.57 -3.28
N SER A 41 14.33 -3.66 -3.51
CA SER A 41 13.88 -2.72 -2.47
C SER A 41 13.25 -3.44 -1.27
N LEU A 42 12.57 -4.56 -1.49
CA LEU A 42 12.02 -5.43 -0.44
C LEU A 42 13.06 -6.40 0.17
N GLY A 43 14.33 -6.30 -0.22
CA GLY A 43 15.41 -7.14 0.33
C GLY A 43 15.54 -8.52 -0.30
N ILE A 44 14.85 -8.79 -1.38
CA ILE A 44 15.00 -10.04 -2.14
C ILE A 44 16.25 -9.91 -3.02
N VAL A 45 17.32 -10.56 -2.61
CA VAL A 45 18.65 -10.52 -3.26
C VAL A 45 19.15 -11.93 -3.57
N GLY A 46 20.14 -12.04 -4.48
CA GLY A 46 20.86 -13.30 -4.69
C GLY A 46 20.14 -14.34 -5.52
N LEU A 47 19.21 -13.95 -6.38
CA LEU A 47 18.51 -14.85 -7.29
C LEU A 47 19.46 -15.29 -8.41
N THR A 48 20.09 -16.46 -8.23
CA THR A 48 21.12 -16.99 -9.14
C THR A 48 20.54 -17.96 -10.17
N THR A 49 19.40 -18.59 -9.87
CA THR A 49 18.76 -19.56 -10.77
C THR A 49 17.70 -18.92 -11.66
N ASP A 50 17.54 -19.41 -12.87
CA ASP A 50 16.50 -18.88 -13.80
C ASP A 50 15.09 -19.15 -13.27
N GLU A 51 14.89 -20.25 -12.58
CA GLU A 51 13.64 -20.57 -11.89
C GLU A 51 13.31 -19.56 -10.77
N GLY A 52 14.30 -19.23 -9.94
CA GLY A 52 14.17 -18.20 -8.91
C GLY A 52 13.84 -16.83 -9.47
N LYS A 53 14.48 -16.44 -10.57
CA LYS A 53 14.16 -15.19 -11.28
C LYS A 53 12.72 -15.17 -11.80
N ALA A 54 12.29 -16.26 -12.48
CA ALA A 54 10.93 -16.37 -12.99
C ALA A 54 9.88 -16.31 -11.88
N MET A 55 10.14 -16.96 -10.75
CA MET A 55 9.26 -16.93 -9.59
C MET A 55 9.15 -15.54 -8.98
N THR A 56 10.27 -14.83 -8.87
CA THR A 56 10.31 -13.44 -8.39
C THR A 56 9.52 -12.50 -9.28
N ILE A 57 9.68 -12.58 -10.60
CA ILE A 57 8.91 -11.77 -11.55
C ILE A 57 7.41 -11.99 -11.32
N ARG A 58 6.98 -13.24 -11.30
CA ARG A 58 5.56 -13.58 -11.09
C ARG A 58 5.05 -13.08 -9.74
N GLY A 59 5.80 -13.30 -8.67
CA GLY A 59 5.47 -12.82 -7.34
C GLY A 59 5.32 -11.30 -7.27
N MET A 60 6.24 -10.55 -7.89
CA MET A 60 6.18 -9.10 -7.96
C MET A 60 4.98 -8.61 -8.79
N GLN A 61 4.65 -9.30 -9.89
CA GLN A 61 3.47 -8.97 -10.69
C GLN A 61 2.16 -9.23 -9.92
N PHE A 62 2.07 -10.32 -9.15
CA PHE A 62 0.91 -10.56 -8.26
C PHE A 62 0.75 -9.47 -7.20
N LEU A 63 1.86 -9.06 -6.59
CA LEU A 63 1.87 -7.99 -5.61
C LEU A 63 1.43 -6.67 -6.25
N GLY A 64 1.96 -6.34 -7.43
CA GLY A 64 1.64 -5.12 -8.15
C GLY A 64 0.18 -5.04 -8.58
N ILE A 65 -0.39 -6.10 -9.18
CA ILE A 65 -1.78 -6.08 -9.65
C ILE A 65 -2.77 -5.95 -8.50
N ARG A 66 -2.48 -6.53 -7.34
CA ARG A 66 -3.27 -6.38 -6.12
C ARG A 66 -3.39 -4.91 -5.72
N ASP A 67 -2.27 -4.20 -5.69
CA ASP A 67 -2.21 -2.79 -5.30
C ASP A 67 -2.88 -1.89 -6.37
N VAL A 68 -2.67 -2.18 -7.65
CA VAL A 68 -3.37 -1.49 -8.75
C VAL A 68 -4.88 -1.66 -8.65
N ALA A 69 -5.37 -2.85 -8.34
CA ALA A 69 -6.80 -3.10 -8.19
C ALA A 69 -7.43 -2.30 -7.04
N VAL A 70 -6.73 -2.22 -5.90
CA VAL A 70 -7.17 -1.39 -4.77
C VAL A 70 -7.13 0.09 -5.13
N ALA A 71 -6.06 0.57 -5.74
CA ALA A 71 -5.96 1.95 -6.18
C ALA A 71 -7.08 2.33 -7.16
N ALA A 72 -7.39 1.47 -8.11
CA ALA A 72 -8.51 1.68 -9.05
C ALA A 72 -9.86 1.78 -8.31
N SER A 73 -10.09 0.92 -7.32
CA SER A 73 -11.29 0.97 -6.48
C SER A 73 -11.38 2.29 -5.70
N LEU A 74 -10.27 2.73 -5.10
CA LEU A 74 -10.21 4.00 -4.36
C LEU A 74 -10.45 5.21 -5.27
N LEU A 75 -9.87 5.22 -6.47
CA LEU A 75 -10.09 6.29 -7.45
C LEU A 75 -11.55 6.34 -7.93
N TRP A 76 -12.16 5.18 -8.14
CA TRP A 76 -13.58 5.09 -8.47
C TRP A 76 -14.45 5.68 -7.36
N LEU A 77 -14.25 5.26 -6.11
CA LEU A 77 -14.99 5.76 -4.96
C LEU A 77 -14.76 7.26 -4.73
N HIS A 78 -13.54 7.74 -4.98
CA HIS A 78 -13.26 9.17 -4.93
C HIS A 78 -14.10 9.96 -5.94
N ARG A 79 -14.25 9.44 -7.17
CA ARG A 79 -15.10 10.01 -8.20
C ARG A 79 -16.58 10.04 -7.79
N GLU A 80 -17.07 8.96 -7.21
CA GLU A 80 -18.44 8.83 -6.67
C GLU A 80 -18.65 9.65 -5.39
N LYS A 81 -17.60 10.27 -4.83
CA LYS A 81 -17.59 11.03 -3.58
C LYS A 81 -17.94 10.19 -2.34
N ASP A 82 -17.81 8.88 -2.43
CA ASP A 82 -18.05 7.95 -1.31
C ASP A 82 -16.78 7.83 -0.45
N GLN A 83 -16.59 8.84 0.41
CA GLN A 83 -15.42 8.88 1.31
C GLN A 83 -15.46 7.78 2.35
N LYS A 84 -16.64 7.41 2.80
CA LYS A 84 -16.82 6.38 3.81
C LYS A 84 -16.38 5.01 3.29
N ALA A 85 -16.81 4.63 2.09
CA ALA A 85 -16.35 3.40 1.46
C ALA A 85 -14.86 3.40 1.20
N MET A 86 -14.28 4.54 0.75
CA MET A 86 -12.83 4.71 0.64
C MET A 86 -12.12 4.45 1.98
N GLY A 87 -12.64 5.01 3.07
CA GLY A 87 -12.08 4.85 4.40
C GLY A 87 -12.12 3.39 4.86
N VAL A 88 -13.21 2.69 4.61
CA VAL A 88 -13.34 1.25 4.92
C VAL A 88 -12.32 0.42 4.17
N ILE A 89 -12.15 0.66 2.86
CA ILE A 89 -11.16 -0.06 2.04
C ILE A 89 -9.74 0.21 2.53
N LEU A 90 -9.38 1.47 2.79
CA LEU A 90 -8.05 1.84 3.29
C LEU A 90 -7.77 1.21 4.66
N THR A 91 -8.75 1.22 5.56
CA THR A 91 -8.62 0.58 6.87
C THR A 91 -8.41 -0.92 6.75
N ALA A 92 -9.18 -1.59 5.89
CA ALA A 92 -8.99 -3.02 5.62
C ALA A 92 -7.63 -3.30 4.97
N TRP A 93 -7.19 -2.43 4.05
CA TRP A 93 -5.89 -2.56 3.37
C TRP A 93 -4.71 -2.40 4.33
N THR A 94 -4.88 -1.72 5.46
CA THR A 94 -3.87 -1.65 6.51
C THR A 94 -3.44 -3.04 7.00
N LEU A 95 -4.35 -4.01 7.05
CA LEU A 95 -4.01 -5.39 7.41
C LEU A 95 -3.01 -6.01 6.42
N VAL A 96 -3.17 -5.71 5.13
CA VAL A 96 -2.23 -6.15 4.09
C VAL A 96 -0.86 -5.49 4.31
N CYS A 97 -0.83 -4.17 4.54
CA CYS A 97 0.42 -3.45 4.78
C CYS A 97 1.16 -3.96 6.03
N VAL A 98 0.45 -4.27 7.10
CA VAL A 98 1.02 -4.86 8.33
C VAL A 98 1.60 -6.25 8.03
N THR A 99 0.88 -7.07 7.29
CA THR A 99 1.35 -8.41 6.91
C THR A 99 2.57 -8.34 6.00
N ASP A 100 2.57 -7.44 5.00
CA ASP A 100 3.71 -7.23 4.11
C ASP A 100 4.95 -6.75 4.89
N THR A 101 4.77 -5.86 5.86
CA THR A 101 5.84 -5.41 6.77
C THR A 101 6.38 -6.57 7.60
N TRP A 102 5.51 -7.42 8.14
CA TRP A 102 5.91 -8.60 8.91
C TRP A 102 6.71 -9.59 8.05
N ILE A 103 6.24 -9.86 6.84
CA ILE A 103 6.93 -10.77 5.90
C ILE A 103 8.29 -10.18 5.50
N ALA A 104 8.37 -8.89 5.20
CA ALA A 104 9.61 -8.21 4.87
C ALA A 104 10.63 -8.27 6.01
N ALA A 105 10.17 -8.11 7.26
CA ALA A 105 11.02 -8.18 8.45
C ALA A 105 11.58 -9.58 8.72
N GLN A 106 10.97 -10.64 8.20
CA GLN A 106 11.50 -12.01 8.28
C GLN A 106 12.59 -12.30 7.23
N GLY A 107 12.79 -11.41 6.27
CA GLY A 107 13.81 -11.52 5.25
C GLY A 107 15.24 -11.37 5.80
N PRO A 108 16.26 -11.62 4.96
CA PRO A 108 17.68 -11.62 5.39
C PRO A 108 18.16 -10.25 5.90
N ARG A 109 17.48 -9.16 5.58
CA ARG A 109 17.78 -7.81 6.10
C ARG A 109 17.10 -7.49 7.42
N GLY A 110 16.18 -8.33 7.88
CA GLY A 110 15.45 -8.11 9.12
C GLY A 110 14.62 -6.83 9.10
N PHE A 111 14.53 -6.16 10.27
CA PHE A 111 13.82 -4.90 10.43
C PHE A 111 14.72 -3.72 10.04
N ASP A 112 14.97 -3.55 8.76
CA ASP A 112 15.80 -2.48 8.18
C ASP A 112 14.97 -1.25 7.74
N GLY A 113 15.62 -0.30 7.05
CA GLY A 113 14.98 0.89 6.53
C GLY A 113 13.75 0.62 5.66
N GLY A 114 13.77 -0.45 4.85
CA GLY A 114 12.64 -0.83 4.01
C GLY A 114 11.43 -1.30 4.82
N ALA A 115 11.65 -2.11 5.87
CA ALA A 115 10.58 -2.53 6.77
C ALA A 115 10.02 -1.36 7.59
N VAL A 116 10.87 -0.40 7.98
CA VAL A 116 10.44 0.84 8.66
C VAL A 116 9.56 1.70 7.75
N GLU A 117 9.92 1.84 6.47
CA GLU A 117 9.11 2.57 5.49
C GLU A 117 7.74 1.94 5.28
N LEU A 118 7.67 0.60 5.18
CA LEU A 118 6.41 -0.15 5.09
C LEU A 118 5.55 0.05 6.34
N CYS A 119 6.16 0.01 7.52
CA CYS A 119 5.47 0.28 8.78
C CYS A 119 4.89 1.70 8.83
N GLY A 120 5.67 2.71 8.44
CA GLY A 120 5.21 4.09 8.31
C GLY A 120 4.04 4.24 7.34
N GLY A 121 4.12 3.55 6.21
CA GLY A 121 3.02 3.47 5.24
C GLY A 121 1.75 2.86 5.83
N ALA A 122 1.87 1.76 6.58
CA ALA A 122 0.73 1.13 7.24
C ALA A 122 0.04 2.06 8.26
N VAL A 123 0.83 2.79 9.07
CA VAL A 123 0.30 3.76 10.04
C VAL A 123 -0.42 4.91 9.33
N ALA A 124 0.19 5.47 8.29
CA ALA A 124 -0.43 6.54 7.49
C ALA A 124 -1.74 6.07 6.84
N MET A 125 -1.75 4.86 6.30
CA MET A 125 -2.92 4.24 5.68
C MET A 125 -4.06 4.05 6.70
N ALA A 126 -3.75 3.55 7.91
CA ALA A 126 -4.71 3.42 9.00
C ALA A 126 -5.30 4.77 9.39
N PHE A 127 -4.46 5.79 9.57
CA PHE A 127 -4.90 7.13 9.95
C PHE A 127 -5.86 7.73 8.91
N VAL A 128 -5.49 7.70 7.63
CA VAL A 128 -6.33 8.21 6.54
C VAL A 128 -7.60 7.39 6.40
N GLY A 129 -7.51 6.07 6.47
CA GLY A 129 -8.65 5.16 6.36
C GLY A 129 -9.69 5.40 7.46
N ILE A 130 -9.26 5.44 8.72
CA ILE A 130 -10.15 5.69 9.87
C ILE A 130 -10.75 7.10 9.78
N GLY A 131 -9.95 8.11 9.42
CA GLY A 131 -10.43 9.47 9.27
C GLY A 131 -11.52 9.63 8.22
N LEU A 132 -11.37 8.97 7.06
CA LEU A 132 -12.38 8.96 6.00
C LEU A 132 -13.63 8.14 6.38
N ALA A 133 -13.45 7.00 7.06
CA ALA A 133 -14.56 6.12 7.43
C ALA A 133 -15.52 6.75 8.46
N GLN A 134 -15.05 7.73 9.23
CA GLN A 134 -15.83 8.43 10.25
C GLN A 134 -16.58 9.67 9.72
N GLY A 135 -16.28 10.11 8.51
CA GLY A 135 -16.97 11.23 7.82
C GLY A 135 -18.13 10.75 7.03
#